data_f8c8695c7d440b95bbcfc6bdbb6feee6
#
_entry.id   f8c8695c7d440b95bbcfc6bdbb6feee6
#
_cell.length_a   1.000
_cell.length_b   1.000
_cell.length_c   1.000
_cell.angle_alpha   90.00
_cell.angle_beta   90.00
_cell.angle_gamma   90.00
#
_symmetry.space_group_name_H-M   'P 1'
#
loop_
_entity.id
_entity.type
_entity.pdbx_description
1 polymer ?
#
loop_
_entity_poly.entity_id
_entity_poly.type
_entity_poly.pdbx_seq_one_letter_code
_entity_poly.pdbx_strand_id
1 'polypeptide(L)'
;MKVEFFPAGRATLAAFFCTLASVLLCLAGCDRIKSYREAARARRSSKERAAHPSRTDATASPKLAIILDDVGSDPSAVDQVFALHYPLTLSVLPLHAHSTAIAEEAHRRGYQVMLHLPMESIGNEASEPRQLRLGMNSLQVSNDLGGMLSSVPYAVGVNNHQGSLATSNPALMAELMPLLRKRHLFFIDSRTTAATVAFDAAEHDGVPCAYRNVPFLDDVQEASAIRRQLELAIHGAKEKGEAIAIGHPHSETLLVLREMLPQVEAQGVQLVHASALVH
;
A
#
# COMPACT_ATOMS: atom_id res chain seq x y z
N MET A 1 -39.00 53.74 42.00
CA MET A 1 -39.22 52.69 41.01
C MET A 1 -38.41 53.09 39.78
N LYS A 2 -37.17 52.62 39.67
CA LYS A 2 -36.25 52.88 38.53
C LYS A 2 -36.14 51.59 37.74
N VAL A 3 -36.54 51.64 36.49
CA VAL A 3 -36.41 50.54 35.54
C VAL A 3 -35.05 50.69 34.85
N GLU A 4 -34.13 49.75 35.02
CA GLU A 4 -32.90 49.69 34.26
C GLU A 4 -33.10 48.87 32.98
N PHE A 5 -32.76 49.46 31.85
CA PHE A 5 -32.73 48.84 30.53
C PHE A 5 -31.37 48.13 30.32
N PHE A 6 -31.38 46.83 30.07
CA PHE A 6 -30.22 46.08 29.56
C PHE A 6 -30.23 46.09 28.03
N PRO A 7 -29.10 46.35 27.36
CA PRO A 7 -29.00 46.21 25.91
C PRO A 7 -28.66 44.75 25.56
N ALA A 8 -29.63 44.05 24.99
CA ALA A 8 -29.37 42.81 24.27
C ALA A 8 -28.90 43.12 22.84
N GLY A 9 -27.79 42.53 22.42
CA GLY A 9 -27.53 42.50 20.98
C GLY A 9 -26.06 42.65 20.54
N ARG A 10 -25.15 41.74 20.90
CA ARG A 10 -23.89 41.56 20.16
C ARG A 10 -23.32 40.11 20.16
N ALA A 11 -23.94 39.17 20.87
CA ALA A 11 -23.46 37.79 20.98
C ALA A 11 -24.02 36.82 19.88
N THR A 12 -25.06 37.19 19.18
CA THR A 12 -25.78 36.31 18.25
C THR A 12 -25.21 36.28 16.84
N LEU A 13 -24.44 37.28 16.40
CA LEU A 13 -23.90 37.31 15.03
C LEU A 13 -22.64 36.44 14.87
N ALA A 14 -21.80 36.31 15.90
CA ALA A 14 -20.57 35.51 15.82
C ALA A 14 -20.85 33.99 15.80
N ALA A 15 -21.88 33.52 16.52
CA ALA A 15 -22.29 32.13 16.54
C ALA A 15 -22.87 31.67 15.19
N PHE A 16 -23.54 32.54 14.44
CA PHE A 16 -24.12 32.23 13.14
C PHE A 16 -23.06 32.08 12.04
N PHE A 17 -21.96 32.85 12.11
CA PHE A 17 -20.84 32.74 11.13
C PHE A 17 -19.99 31.49 11.35
N CYS A 18 -19.79 31.05 12.59
CA CYS A 18 -19.06 29.80 12.88
C CYS A 18 -19.84 28.55 12.44
N THR A 19 -21.15 28.54 12.60
CA THR A 19 -21.99 27.40 12.16
C THR A 19 -22.09 27.33 10.63
N LEU A 20 -22.17 28.47 9.94
CA LEU A 20 -22.24 28.51 8.47
C LEU A 20 -20.90 28.04 7.83
N ALA A 21 -19.75 28.45 8.41
CA ALA A 21 -18.44 28.00 7.95
C ALA A 21 -18.22 26.50 8.15
N SER A 22 -18.66 25.93 9.28
CA SER A 22 -18.58 24.50 9.56
C SER A 22 -19.48 23.67 8.63
N VAL A 23 -20.67 24.16 8.30
CA VAL A 23 -21.59 23.50 7.35
C VAL A 23 -21.04 23.56 5.92
N LEU A 24 -20.42 24.67 5.50
CA LEU A 24 -19.79 24.77 4.18
C LEU A 24 -18.56 23.85 4.03
N LEU A 25 -17.74 23.70 5.08
CA LEU A 25 -16.62 22.74 5.07
C LEU A 25 -17.12 21.28 5.01
N CYS A 26 -18.17 20.93 5.74
CA CYS A 26 -18.78 19.60 5.66
C CYS A 26 -19.39 19.31 4.28
N LEU A 27 -20.04 20.30 3.65
CA LEU A 27 -20.61 20.14 2.31
C LEU A 27 -19.53 19.97 1.25
N ALA A 28 -18.43 20.73 1.30
CA ALA A 28 -17.30 20.59 0.39
C ALA A 28 -16.58 19.24 0.53
N GLY A 29 -16.51 18.70 1.76
CA GLY A 29 -15.99 17.34 2.01
C GLY A 29 -16.91 16.24 1.46
N CYS A 30 -18.23 16.40 1.61
CA CYS A 30 -19.22 15.46 1.07
C CYS A 30 -19.24 15.42 -0.46
N ASP A 31 -19.06 16.54 -1.13
CA ASP A 31 -19.03 16.60 -2.60
C ASP A 31 -17.75 15.98 -3.16
N ARG A 32 -16.62 16.15 -2.50
CA ARG A 32 -15.37 15.46 -2.86
C ARG A 32 -15.49 13.93 -2.71
N ILE A 33 -16.12 13.45 -1.65
CA ILE A 33 -16.36 12.02 -1.41
C ILE A 33 -17.34 11.44 -2.44
N LYS A 34 -18.38 12.19 -2.81
CA LYS A 34 -19.33 11.77 -3.86
C LYS A 34 -18.66 11.69 -5.23
N SER A 35 -17.90 12.69 -5.62
CA SER A 35 -17.18 12.71 -6.90
C SER A 35 -16.15 11.58 -6.98
N TYR A 36 -15.50 11.23 -5.87
CA TYR A 36 -14.58 10.11 -5.78
C TYR A 36 -15.29 8.76 -6.02
N ARG A 37 -16.44 8.54 -5.37
CA ARG A 37 -17.25 7.32 -5.53
C ARG A 37 -17.87 7.20 -6.92
N GLU A 38 -18.31 8.30 -7.51
CA GLU A 38 -18.88 8.33 -8.86
C GLU A 38 -17.80 8.11 -9.92
N ALA A 39 -16.61 8.72 -9.77
CA ALA A 39 -15.48 8.48 -10.66
C ALA A 39 -14.98 7.04 -10.60
N ALA A 40 -14.88 6.45 -9.41
CA ALA A 40 -14.51 5.05 -9.22
C ALA A 40 -15.54 4.10 -9.85
N ARG A 41 -16.84 4.41 -9.71
CA ARG A 41 -17.93 3.61 -10.29
C ARG A 41 -18.01 3.72 -11.82
N ALA A 42 -17.78 4.91 -12.36
CA ALA A 42 -17.75 5.16 -13.81
C ALA A 42 -16.55 4.47 -14.49
N ARG A 43 -15.37 4.46 -13.83
CA ARG A 43 -14.17 3.78 -14.31
C ARG A 43 -14.29 2.25 -14.23
N ARG A 44 -14.94 1.72 -13.20
CA ARG A 44 -15.24 0.27 -13.11
C ARG A 44 -16.10 -0.18 -14.28
N SER A 45 -17.14 0.57 -14.63
CA SER A 45 -18.01 0.26 -15.77
C SER A 45 -17.34 0.46 -17.13
N SER A 46 -16.40 1.39 -17.27
CA SER A 46 -15.62 1.57 -18.50
C SER A 46 -14.50 0.52 -18.63
N LYS A 47 -13.88 0.07 -17.52
CA LYS A 47 -12.89 -1.02 -17.52
C LYS A 47 -13.55 -2.38 -17.82
N GLU A 48 -14.78 -2.62 -17.36
CA GLU A 48 -15.55 -3.83 -17.76
C GLU A 48 -15.93 -3.83 -19.24
N ARG A 49 -16.12 -2.65 -19.87
CA ARG A 49 -16.35 -2.53 -21.32
C ARG A 49 -15.07 -2.55 -22.16
N ALA A 50 -13.92 -2.20 -21.59
CA ALA A 50 -12.62 -2.19 -22.27
C ALA A 50 -11.85 -3.51 -22.13
N ALA A 51 -12.42 -4.52 -21.47
CA ALA A 51 -11.84 -5.87 -21.38
C ALA A 51 -12.02 -6.69 -22.67
N HIS A 52 -11.67 -6.09 -23.82
CA HIS A 52 -11.18 -6.87 -24.95
C HIS A 52 -9.64 -6.80 -24.87
N PRO A 53 -8.94 -7.94 -24.85
CA PRO A 53 -7.50 -7.91 -24.83
C PRO A 53 -7.02 -7.25 -26.13
N SER A 54 -6.53 -6.02 -26.04
CA SER A 54 -5.65 -5.50 -27.07
C SER A 54 -4.48 -6.48 -27.12
N ARG A 55 -4.20 -7.03 -28.30
CA ARG A 55 -3.03 -7.87 -28.56
C ARG A 55 -1.82 -7.13 -28.02
N THR A 56 -1.41 -7.47 -26.80
CA THR A 56 -0.12 -7.13 -26.26
C THR A 56 0.94 -7.69 -27.20
N ASP A 57 1.95 -6.92 -27.48
CA ASP A 57 3.09 -7.33 -28.28
C ASP A 57 3.59 -8.70 -27.80
N ALA A 58 3.48 -9.70 -28.67
CA ALA A 58 3.74 -11.11 -28.39
C ALA A 58 5.25 -11.44 -28.21
N THR A 59 6.07 -10.45 -27.77
CA THR A 59 7.52 -10.57 -27.63
C THR A 59 8.07 -10.32 -26.23
N ALA A 60 7.29 -9.74 -25.30
CA ALA A 60 7.77 -9.49 -23.94
C ALA A 60 7.49 -10.69 -23.03
N SER A 61 8.52 -11.21 -22.35
CA SER A 61 8.36 -12.25 -21.34
C SER A 61 7.44 -11.79 -20.22
N PRO A 62 6.52 -12.65 -19.74
CA PRO A 62 5.68 -12.35 -18.59
C PRO A 62 6.55 -12.06 -17.36
N LYS A 63 6.13 -11.10 -16.54
CA LYS A 63 6.88 -10.59 -15.38
C LYS A 63 6.21 -10.99 -14.08
N LEU A 64 7.00 -11.37 -13.09
CA LEU A 64 6.54 -11.64 -11.73
C LEU A 64 7.40 -10.85 -10.75
N ALA A 65 6.76 -10.01 -9.92
CA ALA A 65 7.39 -9.41 -8.77
C ALA A 65 6.98 -10.16 -7.50
N ILE A 66 7.95 -10.46 -6.65
CA ILE A 66 7.70 -11.05 -5.32
C ILE A 66 8.16 -10.03 -4.28
N ILE A 67 7.25 -9.67 -3.39
CA ILE A 67 7.47 -8.77 -2.26
C ILE A 67 7.49 -9.62 -0.99
N LEU A 68 8.48 -9.39 -0.14
CA LEU A 68 8.54 -9.97 1.20
C LEU A 68 8.28 -8.87 2.22
N ASP A 69 7.12 -8.96 2.86
CA ASP A 69 6.64 -8.03 3.89
C ASP A 69 7.22 -8.37 5.28
N ASP A 70 6.96 -7.52 6.27
CA ASP A 70 7.34 -7.65 7.68
C ASP A 70 8.86 -7.78 7.92
N VAL A 71 9.67 -7.31 6.99
CA VAL A 71 11.11 -7.26 7.14
C VAL A 71 11.48 -6.11 8.09
N GLY A 72 12.41 -6.33 9.05
CA GLY A 72 12.86 -5.24 9.92
C GLY A 72 13.13 -5.63 11.37
N SER A 73 12.59 -6.76 11.83
CA SER A 73 12.74 -7.23 13.23
C SER A 73 13.71 -8.40 13.38
N ASP A 74 13.80 -9.31 12.40
CA ASP A 74 14.62 -10.51 12.44
C ASP A 74 15.72 -10.52 11.36
N PRO A 75 16.97 -10.20 11.73
CA PRO A 75 18.09 -10.26 10.77
C PRO A 75 18.36 -11.67 10.23
N SER A 76 18.08 -12.73 11.00
CA SER A 76 18.37 -14.10 10.57
C SER A 76 17.46 -14.56 9.44
N ALA A 77 16.19 -14.15 9.46
CA ALA A 77 15.26 -14.38 8.37
C ALA A 77 15.69 -13.63 7.10
N VAL A 78 16.19 -12.40 7.26
CA VAL A 78 16.68 -11.57 6.15
C VAL A 78 17.96 -12.15 5.52
N ASP A 79 18.86 -12.70 6.30
CA ASP A 79 20.05 -13.40 5.77
C ASP A 79 19.65 -14.59 4.87
N GLN A 80 18.59 -15.30 5.22
CA GLN A 80 18.05 -16.37 4.38
C GLN A 80 17.43 -15.83 3.08
N VAL A 81 16.78 -14.65 3.12
CA VAL A 81 16.31 -13.96 1.90
C VAL A 81 17.49 -13.60 1.01
N PHE A 82 18.55 -13.05 1.57
CA PHE A 82 19.75 -12.69 0.80
C PHE A 82 20.44 -13.89 0.15
N ALA A 83 20.30 -15.07 0.72
CA ALA A 83 20.83 -16.30 0.14
C ALA A 83 20.04 -16.80 -1.08
N LEU A 84 18.89 -16.21 -1.42
CA LEU A 84 18.12 -16.58 -2.61
C LEU A 84 18.70 -16.01 -3.90
N HIS A 85 19.35 -14.84 -3.85
CA HIS A 85 20.00 -14.17 -5.01
C HIS A 85 19.07 -13.89 -6.20
N TYR A 86 17.82 -13.56 -5.96
CA TYR A 86 16.83 -13.16 -6.97
C TYR A 86 16.41 -11.69 -6.79
N PRO A 87 15.88 -11.03 -7.82
CA PRO A 87 15.43 -9.64 -7.75
C PRO A 87 14.11 -9.51 -6.97
N LEU A 88 14.17 -9.75 -5.66
CA LEU A 88 13.03 -9.60 -4.76
C LEU A 88 12.92 -8.15 -4.27
N THR A 89 11.72 -7.78 -3.85
CA THR A 89 11.45 -6.50 -3.20
C THR A 89 11.21 -6.75 -1.71
N LEU A 90 11.93 -6.03 -0.85
CA LEU A 90 11.82 -6.15 0.60
C LEU A 90 11.03 -4.96 1.15
N SER A 91 9.92 -5.24 1.78
CA SER A 91 9.07 -4.25 2.42
C SER A 91 9.36 -4.24 3.92
N VAL A 92 10.00 -3.14 4.35
CA VAL A 92 10.61 -3.05 5.68
C VAL A 92 9.67 -2.31 6.62
N LEU A 93 9.33 -2.96 7.75
CA LEU A 93 8.62 -2.33 8.86
C LEU A 93 9.48 -1.20 9.45
N PRO A 94 8.91 0.00 9.61
CA PRO A 94 9.66 1.14 10.16
C PRO A 94 9.83 1.04 11.68
N LEU A 95 10.86 1.71 12.19
CA LEU A 95 11.07 1.94 13.63
C LEU A 95 11.31 0.67 14.47
N HIS A 96 11.59 -0.47 13.84
CA HIS A 96 12.08 -1.66 14.51
C HIS A 96 13.60 -1.59 14.70
N ALA A 97 14.12 -2.41 15.58
CA ALA A 97 15.53 -2.38 16.00
C ALA A 97 16.52 -2.52 14.84
N HIS A 98 16.14 -3.21 13.78
CA HIS A 98 17.02 -3.53 12.65
C HIS A 98 16.55 -2.91 11.31
N SER A 99 15.46 -2.12 11.31
CA SER A 99 14.89 -1.55 10.06
C SER A 99 15.91 -0.84 9.19
N THR A 100 16.67 0.07 9.77
CA THR A 100 17.69 0.87 9.04
C THR A 100 18.81 -0.02 8.50
N ALA A 101 19.39 -0.86 9.35
CA ALA A 101 20.51 -1.72 8.95
C ALA A 101 20.10 -2.73 7.85
N ILE A 102 18.89 -3.28 7.95
CA ILE A 102 18.36 -4.20 6.94
C ILE A 102 18.08 -3.48 5.62
N ALA A 103 17.49 -2.27 5.65
CA ALA A 103 17.23 -1.49 4.44
C ALA A 103 18.54 -1.11 3.72
N GLU A 104 19.56 -0.69 4.45
CA GLU A 104 20.89 -0.39 3.91
C GLU A 104 21.55 -1.62 3.28
N GLU A 105 21.52 -2.75 3.97
CA GLU A 105 22.12 -3.99 3.50
C GLU A 105 21.36 -4.55 2.27
N ALA A 106 20.03 -4.50 2.29
CA ALA A 106 19.19 -4.89 1.15
C ALA A 106 19.54 -4.07 -0.09
N HIS A 107 19.60 -2.75 0.05
CA HIS A 107 19.99 -1.86 -1.04
C HIS A 107 21.40 -2.17 -1.56
N ARG A 108 22.37 -2.35 -0.67
CA ARG A 108 23.76 -2.68 -1.03
C ARG A 108 23.89 -3.99 -1.81
N ARG A 109 23.00 -4.95 -1.53
CA ARG A 109 22.93 -6.26 -2.24
C ARG A 109 22.09 -6.23 -3.52
N GLY A 110 21.51 -5.09 -3.89
CA GLY A 110 20.72 -4.94 -5.11
C GLY A 110 19.25 -5.36 -4.98
N TYR A 111 18.76 -5.59 -3.75
CA TYR A 111 17.32 -5.74 -3.50
C TYR A 111 16.61 -4.39 -3.55
N GLN A 112 15.37 -4.39 -4.01
CA GLN A 112 14.56 -3.21 -3.92
C GLN A 112 13.99 -3.06 -2.50
N VAL A 113 14.03 -1.84 -1.96
CA VAL A 113 13.50 -1.52 -0.63
C VAL A 113 12.20 -0.74 -0.76
N MET A 114 11.20 -1.14 0.01
CA MET A 114 9.94 -0.42 0.21
C MET A 114 9.72 -0.16 1.70
N LEU A 115 8.97 0.88 2.01
CA LEU A 115 8.42 1.09 3.34
C LEU A 115 7.14 0.25 3.51
N HIS A 116 7.15 -0.69 4.46
CA HIS A 116 5.95 -1.39 4.90
C HIS A 116 5.22 -0.50 5.89
N LEU A 117 4.25 0.28 5.39
CA LEU A 117 3.64 1.38 6.11
C LEU A 117 2.52 0.88 7.03
N PRO A 118 2.69 0.95 8.35
CA PRO A 118 1.66 0.54 9.29
C PRO A 118 0.41 1.41 9.18
N MET A 119 -0.74 0.76 9.09
CA MET A 119 -2.04 1.38 8.92
C MET A 119 -3.11 0.71 9.79
N GLU A 120 -4.08 1.49 10.27
CA GLU A 120 -5.14 1.03 11.16
C GLU A 120 -5.99 -0.08 10.55
N SER A 121 -6.21 -1.16 11.32
CA SER A 121 -7.01 -2.33 10.95
C SER A 121 -8.40 -2.34 11.58
N ILE A 122 -9.29 -3.16 11.00
CA ILE A 122 -10.56 -3.54 11.62
C ILE A 122 -10.25 -4.64 12.63
N GLY A 123 -10.46 -4.38 13.92
CA GLY A 123 -10.25 -5.36 14.98
C GLY A 123 -9.07 -5.04 15.90
N ASN A 124 -8.75 -6.00 16.79
CA ASN A 124 -7.72 -5.85 17.82
C ASN A 124 -6.38 -6.49 17.41
N GLU A 125 -5.97 -6.33 16.18
CA GLU A 125 -4.62 -6.76 15.79
C GLU A 125 -3.59 -5.92 16.55
N ALA A 126 -2.47 -6.53 16.90
CA ALA A 126 -1.37 -5.82 17.55
C ALA A 126 -0.95 -4.64 16.65
N SER A 127 -1.12 -3.42 17.16
CA SER A 127 -0.81 -2.23 16.40
C SER A 127 0.66 -1.86 16.55
N GLU A 128 1.25 -1.43 15.46
CA GLU A 128 2.58 -0.83 15.49
C GLU A 128 2.59 0.45 16.34
N PRO A 129 3.70 0.79 17.00
CA PRO A 129 3.83 1.98 17.85
C PRO A 129 3.43 3.27 17.13
N ARG A 130 3.65 3.33 15.83
CA ARG A 130 3.26 4.41 14.95
C ARG A 130 2.59 3.84 13.71
N GLN A 131 1.38 4.29 13.44
CA GLN A 131 0.59 3.86 12.28
C GLN A 131 -0.32 4.99 11.78
N LEU A 132 -0.68 4.98 10.51
CA LEU A 132 -1.69 5.90 9.98
C LEU A 132 -3.08 5.48 10.45
N ARG A 133 -3.85 6.44 10.97
CA ARG A 133 -5.17 6.21 11.57
C ARG A 133 -6.22 7.12 10.95
N LEU A 134 -7.47 6.68 11.03
CA LEU A 134 -8.60 7.49 10.62
C LEU A 134 -8.63 8.83 11.37
N GLY A 135 -9.03 9.88 10.66
CA GLY A 135 -9.11 11.24 11.21
C GLY A 135 -7.80 12.02 11.25
N MET A 136 -6.68 11.42 10.85
CA MET A 136 -5.43 12.16 10.67
C MET A 136 -5.56 13.17 9.52
N ASN A 137 -5.07 14.38 9.74
CA ASN A 137 -4.94 15.40 8.71
C ASN A 137 -3.59 15.28 7.97
N SER A 138 -3.44 16.02 6.88
CA SER A 138 -2.24 15.98 6.03
C SER A 138 -0.93 16.24 6.78
N LEU A 139 -0.93 17.13 7.77
CA LEU A 139 0.27 17.40 8.57
C LEU A 139 0.66 16.20 9.44
N GLN A 140 -0.31 15.56 10.08
CA GLN A 140 -0.09 14.37 10.91
C GLN A 140 0.40 13.20 10.04
N VAL A 141 -0.29 12.93 8.92
CA VAL A 141 0.15 11.90 7.95
C VAL A 141 1.57 12.19 7.44
N SER A 142 1.86 13.46 7.09
CA SER A 142 3.19 13.85 6.59
C SER A 142 4.30 13.66 7.62
N ASN A 143 4.05 13.99 8.89
CA ASN A 143 5.00 13.85 9.98
C ASN A 143 5.28 12.37 10.28
N ASP A 144 4.23 11.54 10.36
CA ASP A 144 4.37 10.12 10.64
C ASP A 144 5.05 9.39 9.48
N LEU A 145 4.62 9.65 8.25
CA LEU A 145 5.26 9.10 7.05
C LEU A 145 6.74 9.51 6.97
N GLY A 146 7.06 10.78 7.24
CA GLY A 146 8.44 11.27 7.25
C GLY A 146 9.31 10.58 8.28
N GLY A 147 8.80 10.40 9.50
CA GLY A 147 9.52 9.70 10.58
C GLY A 147 9.74 8.22 10.26
N MET A 148 8.74 7.54 9.67
CA MET A 148 8.86 6.14 9.25
C MET A 148 9.83 5.97 8.09
N LEU A 149 9.76 6.82 7.06
CA LEU A 149 10.71 6.80 5.93
C LEU A 149 12.16 7.05 6.37
N SER A 150 12.38 7.87 7.40
CA SER A 150 13.73 8.12 7.94
C SER A 150 14.36 6.86 8.55
N SER A 151 13.56 5.88 9.00
CA SER A 151 14.04 4.61 9.53
C SER A 151 14.20 3.51 8.47
N VAL A 152 13.72 3.78 7.24
CA VAL A 152 13.82 2.85 6.10
C VAL A 152 14.47 3.58 4.92
N PRO A 153 15.79 3.82 4.97
CA PRO A 153 16.51 4.47 3.89
C PRO A 153 16.39 3.65 2.60
N TYR A 154 16.56 4.34 1.45
CA TYR A 154 16.46 3.76 0.10
C TYR A 154 15.06 3.23 -0.28
N ALA A 155 14.02 3.47 0.52
CA ALA A 155 12.66 3.12 0.12
C ALA A 155 12.24 3.91 -1.12
N VAL A 156 11.89 3.19 -2.20
CA VAL A 156 11.44 3.79 -3.47
C VAL A 156 9.92 3.67 -3.66
N GLY A 157 9.25 2.97 -2.76
CA GLY A 157 7.81 2.77 -2.76
C GLY A 157 7.29 2.42 -1.37
N VAL A 158 5.99 2.28 -1.29
CA VAL A 158 5.24 1.98 -0.06
C VAL A 158 4.20 0.91 -0.34
N ASN A 159 4.00 -0.02 0.57
CA ASN A 159 2.79 -0.83 0.64
C ASN A 159 2.21 -0.81 2.06
N ASN A 160 0.96 -1.18 2.23
CA ASN A 160 0.32 -1.14 3.53
C ASN A 160 0.61 -2.41 4.34
N HIS A 161 1.13 -2.23 5.58
CA HIS A 161 1.09 -3.22 6.65
C HIS A 161 -0.26 -3.16 7.33
N GLN A 162 -0.97 -4.32 7.43
CA GLN A 162 -2.34 -4.34 7.91
C GLN A 162 -3.23 -3.36 7.12
N GLY A 163 -3.95 -2.46 7.80
CA GLY A 163 -4.63 -1.34 7.17
C GLY A 163 -6.00 -1.66 6.58
N SER A 164 -6.68 -2.73 7.01
CA SER A 164 -8.00 -3.09 6.49
C SER A 164 -9.05 -1.98 6.70
N LEU A 165 -8.91 -1.17 7.77
CA LEU A 165 -9.75 -0.01 8.03
C LEU A 165 -9.24 1.24 7.29
N ALA A 166 -7.95 1.52 7.37
CA ALA A 166 -7.34 2.71 6.80
C ALA A 166 -7.41 2.75 5.27
N THR A 167 -7.10 1.64 4.59
CA THR A 167 -7.14 1.55 3.12
C THR A 167 -8.55 1.60 2.55
N SER A 168 -9.58 1.30 3.36
CA SER A 168 -10.97 1.45 2.98
C SER A 168 -11.53 2.88 3.17
N ASN A 169 -10.74 3.79 3.76
CA ASN A 169 -11.16 5.16 4.05
C ASN A 169 -10.67 6.15 2.98
N PRO A 170 -11.56 6.69 2.13
CA PRO A 170 -11.18 7.62 1.06
C PRO A 170 -10.54 8.92 1.58
N ALA A 171 -10.95 9.41 2.77
CA ALA A 171 -10.42 10.64 3.31
C ALA A 171 -8.95 10.49 3.72
N LEU A 172 -8.59 9.39 4.38
CA LEU A 172 -7.19 9.13 4.74
C LEU A 172 -6.33 8.88 3.50
N MET A 173 -6.85 8.15 2.50
CA MET A 173 -6.12 7.94 1.24
C MET A 173 -5.89 9.26 0.49
N ALA A 174 -6.86 10.18 0.52
CA ALA A 174 -6.71 11.51 -0.07
C ALA A 174 -5.66 12.40 0.66
N GLU A 175 -5.37 12.12 1.92
CA GLU A 175 -4.27 12.77 2.64
C GLU A 175 -2.90 12.11 2.34
N LEU A 176 -2.87 10.80 2.13
CA LEU A 176 -1.63 10.05 1.92
C LEU A 176 -1.09 10.18 0.48
N MET A 177 -1.92 9.99 -0.54
CA MET A 177 -1.44 9.84 -1.93
C MET A 177 -0.71 11.08 -2.47
N PRO A 178 -1.15 12.34 -2.22
CA PRO A 178 -0.39 13.52 -2.61
C PRO A 178 1.00 13.60 -1.96
N LEU A 179 1.15 13.05 -0.76
CA LEU A 179 2.43 13.02 -0.05
C LEU A 179 3.39 12.00 -0.65
N LEU A 180 2.89 10.84 -1.10
CA LEU A 180 3.69 9.85 -1.82
C LEU A 180 4.14 10.39 -3.18
N ARG A 181 3.23 10.99 -3.95
CA ARG A 181 3.56 11.66 -5.23
C ARG A 181 4.64 12.72 -5.07
N LYS A 182 4.51 13.59 -4.07
CA LYS A 182 5.50 14.66 -3.79
C LYS A 182 6.89 14.09 -3.49
N ARG A 183 6.95 12.88 -2.94
CA ARG A 183 8.21 12.18 -2.59
C ARG A 183 8.70 11.24 -3.69
N HIS A 184 7.99 11.17 -4.83
CA HIS A 184 8.27 10.25 -5.94
C HIS A 184 8.27 8.77 -5.52
N LEU A 185 7.42 8.41 -4.56
CA LEU A 185 7.23 7.04 -4.11
C LEU A 185 6.06 6.39 -4.85
N PHE A 186 6.24 5.15 -5.29
CA PHE A 186 5.13 4.35 -5.81
C PHE A 186 4.35 3.68 -4.68
N PHE A 187 3.15 3.19 -4.98
CA PHE A 187 2.29 2.52 -4.01
C PHE A 187 1.86 1.13 -4.51
N ILE A 188 1.99 0.12 -3.63
CA ILE A 188 1.43 -1.22 -3.86
C ILE A 188 0.32 -1.46 -2.84
N ASP A 189 -0.91 -1.64 -3.32
CA ASP A 189 -2.02 -2.03 -2.46
C ASP A 189 -1.90 -3.52 -2.10
N SER A 190 -1.61 -3.83 -0.83
CA SER A 190 -1.51 -5.21 -0.32
C SER A 190 -2.87 -5.91 -0.24
N ARG A 191 -3.99 -5.17 -0.46
CA ARG A 191 -5.36 -5.70 -0.47
C ARG A 191 -5.69 -6.56 0.74
N THR A 192 -5.44 -6.02 1.94
CA THR A 192 -5.81 -6.63 3.22
C THR A 192 -7.31 -6.63 3.47
N THR A 193 -8.07 -5.92 2.66
CA THR A 193 -9.55 -5.92 2.63
C THR A 193 -10.05 -5.81 1.19
N ALA A 194 -11.18 -6.46 0.89
CA ALA A 194 -11.86 -6.28 -0.39
C ALA A 194 -12.47 -4.88 -0.56
N ALA A 195 -12.63 -4.12 0.53
CA ALA A 195 -13.18 -2.76 0.53
C ALA A 195 -12.11 -1.67 0.32
N THR A 196 -10.85 -2.03 0.07
CA THR A 196 -9.79 -1.05 -0.18
C THR A 196 -10.13 -0.12 -1.34
N VAL A 197 -9.79 1.15 -1.16
CA VAL A 197 -9.85 2.21 -2.19
C VAL A 197 -8.44 2.78 -2.46
N ALA A 198 -7.41 2.17 -1.86
CA ALA A 198 -6.06 2.73 -1.89
C ALA A 198 -5.45 2.74 -3.29
N PHE A 199 -5.64 1.66 -4.07
CA PHE A 199 -5.20 1.61 -5.46
C PHE A 199 -5.89 2.68 -6.32
N ASP A 200 -7.23 2.78 -6.25
CA ASP A 200 -7.99 3.77 -7.02
C ASP A 200 -7.60 5.21 -6.62
N ALA A 201 -7.28 5.44 -5.34
CA ALA A 201 -6.80 6.70 -4.82
C ALA A 201 -5.42 7.07 -5.37
N ALA A 202 -4.50 6.11 -5.43
CA ALA A 202 -3.16 6.29 -5.97
C ALA A 202 -3.22 6.61 -7.48
N GLU A 203 -4.01 5.86 -8.25
CA GLU A 203 -4.26 6.14 -9.69
C GLU A 203 -4.80 7.56 -9.89
N HIS A 204 -5.81 7.95 -9.08
CA HIS A 204 -6.44 9.27 -9.18
C HIS A 204 -5.44 10.41 -8.94
N ASP A 205 -4.56 10.26 -7.96
CA ASP A 205 -3.60 11.30 -7.59
C ASP A 205 -2.30 11.24 -8.42
N GLY A 206 -2.20 10.32 -9.40
CA GLY A 206 -1.04 10.16 -10.26
C GLY A 206 0.19 9.62 -9.54
N VAL A 207 -0.03 8.78 -8.52
CA VAL A 207 1.02 7.97 -7.88
C VAL A 207 1.19 6.71 -8.72
N PRO A 208 2.39 6.39 -9.23
CA PRO A 208 2.62 5.09 -9.87
C PRO A 208 2.21 3.97 -8.92
N CYS A 209 1.34 3.06 -9.34
CA CYS A 209 0.77 2.09 -8.41
C CYS A 209 0.46 0.75 -9.07
N ALA A 210 0.36 -0.26 -8.22
CA ALA A 210 -0.14 -1.58 -8.56
C ALA A 210 -0.80 -2.22 -7.32
N TYR A 211 -1.19 -3.48 -7.41
CA TYR A 211 -1.77 -4.22 -6.31
C TYR A 211 -1.39 -5.70 -6.35
N ARG A 212 -1.50 -6.37 -5.22
CA ARG A 212 -1.33 -7.81 -5.10
C ARG A 212 -2.38 -8.56 -5.92
N ASN A 213 -1.94 -9.45 -6.79
CA ASN A 213 -2.78 -10.15 -7.77
C ASN A 213 -3.33 -11.50 -7.30
N VAL A 214 -2.67 -12.14 -6.33
CA VAL A 214 -3.05 -13.42 -5.73
C VAL A 214 -3.21 -13.26 -4.21
N PRO A 215 -3.84 -14.17 -3.45
CA PRO A 215 -3.79 -14.19 -1.99
C PRO A 215 -2.35 -14.12 -1.49
N PHE A 216 -2.12 -13.76 -0.22
CA PHE A 216 -0.77 -13.85 0.34
C PHE A 216 -0.23 -15.26 0.14
N LEU A 217 1.07 -15.36 -0.17
CA LEU A 217 1.68 -16.66 -0.44
C LEU A 217 1.53 -17.61 0.76
N ASP A 218 1.52 -17.05 1.95
CA ASP A 218 1.66 -17.74 3.24
C ASP A 218 0.57 -17.39 4.27
N ASP A 219 -0.64 -17.04 3.82
CA ASP A 219 -1.83 -17.03 4.69
C ASP A 219 -2.00 -18.36 5.44
N VAL A 220 -1.62 -19.45 4.78
CA VAL A 220 -1.46 -20.78 5.37
C VAL A 220 0.03 -21.15 5.30
N GLN A 221 0.68 -21.19 6.46
CA GLN A 221 2.13 -21.44 6.59
C GLN A 221 2.50 -22.92 6.40
N GLU A 222 2.04 -23.50 5.30
CA GLU A 222 2.36 -24.86 4.87
C GLU A 222 3.00 -24.83 3.48
N ALA A 223 4.12 -25.52 3.28
CA ALA A 223 4.84 -25.54 2.01
C ALA A 223 3.94 -25.87 0.81
N SER A 224 2.99 -26.78 0.96
CA SER A 224 2.04 -27.15 -0.09
C SER A 224 1.07 -26.02 -0.46
N ALA A 225 0.63 -25.24 0.52
CA ALA A 225 -0.25 -24.09 0.29
C ALA A 225 0.53 -22.94 -0.37
N ILE A 226 1.73 -22.64 0.11
CA ILE A 226 2.62 -21.62 -0.45
C ILE A 226 2.97 -21.94 -1.92
N ARG A 227 3.29 -23.21 -2.23
CA ARG A 227 3.52 -23.63 -3.62
C ARG A 227 2.32 -23.32 -4.52
N ARG A 228 1.11 -23.68 -4.09
CA ARG A 228 -0.11 -23.39 -4.87
C ARG A 228 -0.31 -21.89 -5.13
N GLN A 229 -0.05 -21.04 -4.12
CA GLN A 229 -0.18 -19.60 -4.30
C GLN A 229 0.87 -19.04 -5.28
N LEU A 230 2.11 -19.54 -5.21
CA LEU A 230 3.15 -19.14 -6.15
C LEU A 230 2.85 -19.63 -7.57
N GLU A 231 2.32 -20.84 -7.74
CA GLU A 231 1.85 -21.35 -9.04
C GLU A 231 0.73 -20.48 -9.61
N LEU A 232 -0.22 -20.01 -8.78
CA LEU A 232 -1.26 -19.07 -9.20
C LEU A 232 -0.68 -17.74 -9.64
N ALA A 233 0.36 -17.24 -8.97
CA ALA A 233 1.04 -16.01 -9.37
C ALA A 233 1.78 -16.17 -10.72
N ILE A 234 2.46 -17.30 -10.92
CA ILE A 234 3.13 -17.64 -12.19
C ILE A 234 2.10 -17.73 -13.32
N HIS A 235 1.00 -18.42 -13.07
CA HIS A 235 -0.09 -18.56 -14.06
C HIS A 235 -0.70 -17.19 -14.40
N GLY A 236 -0.98 -16.37 -13.36
CA GLY A 236 -1.49 -15.01 -13.56
C GLY A 236 -0.55 -14.11 -14.35
N ALA A 237 0.76 -14.23 -14.12
CA ALA A 237 1.77 -13.52 -14.91
C ALA A 237 1.74 -13.94 -16.39
N LYS A 238 1.65 -15.24 -16.65
CA LYS A 238 1.56 -15.78 -18.03
C LYS A 238 0.29 -15.36 -18.76
N GLU A 239 -0.84 -15.29 -18.06
CA GLU A 239 -2.13 -14.91 -18.67
C GLU A 239 -2.25 -13.40 -18.91
N LYS A 240 -1.75 -12.57 -18.00
CA LYS A 240 -1.96 -11.12 -17.98
C LYS A 240 -0.73 -10.32 -18.39
N GLY A 241 0.41 -10.98 -18.59
CA GLY A 241 1.70 -10.34 -18.87
C GLY A 241 2.50 -10.02 -17.60
N GLU A 242 1.82 -9.85 -16.46
CA GLU A 242 2.47 -9.50 -15.20
C GLU A 242 1.66 -9.94 -13.96
N ALA A 243 2.36 -10.13 -12.83
CA ALA A 243 1.73 -10.36 -11.53
C ALA A 243 2.63 -9.88 -10.38
N ILE A 244 2.00 -9.50 -9.26
CA ILE A 244 2.63 -9.22 -7.97
C ILE A 244 2.12 -10.23 -6.96
N ALA A 245 3.06 -10.93 -6.32
CA ALA A 245 2.81 -11.80 -5.18
C ALA A 245 3.46 -11.21 -3.93
N ILE A 246 2.80 -11.34 -2.79
CA ILE A 246 3.29 -10.90 -1.49
C ILE A 246 3.31 -12.08 -0.53
N GLY A 247 4.38 -12.22 0.23
CA GLY A 247 4.53 -13.17 1.34
C GLY A 247 5.44 -12.59 2.41
N HIS A 248 5.73 -13.38 3.43
CA HIS A 248 6.56 -12.98 4.57
C HIS A 248 7.80 -13.90 4.66
N PRO A 249 8.90 -13.48 5.29
CA PRO A 249 10.13 -14.26 5.37
C PRO A 249 10.05 -15.41 6.41
N HIS A 250 8.91 -16.13 6.41
CA HIS A 250 8.77 -17.35 7.22
C HIS A 250 9.61 -18.50 6.66
N SER A 251 10.04 -19.42 7.50
CA SER A 251 10.89 -20.57 7.12
C SER A 251 10.31 -21.36 5.94
N GLU A 252 9.00 -21.65 5.98
CA GLU A 252 8.32 -22.40 4.92
C GLU A 252 8.23 -21.62 3.62
N THR A 253 8.00 -20.30 3.69
CA THR A 253 7.99 -19.40 2.52
C THR A 253 9.37 -19.39 1.85
N LEU A 254 10.42 -19.20 2.65
CA LEU A 254 11.81 -19.17 2.14
C LEU A 254 12.25 -20.52 1.57
N LEU A 255 11.82 -21.63 2.19
CA LEU A 255 12.03 -22.96 1.65
C LEU A 255 11.42 -23.12 0.25
N VAL A 256 10.13 -22.77 0.11
CA VAL A 256 9.41 -22.88 -1.15
C VAL A 256 10.00 -21.94 -2.21
N LEU A 257 10.33 -20.70 -1.85
CA LEU A 257 10.97 -19.76 -2.79
C LEU A 257 12.31 -20.32 -3.30
N ARG A 258 13.14 -20.86 -2.41
CA ARG A 258 14.43 -21.48 -2.82
C ARG A 258 14.27 -22.60 -3.83
N GLU A 259 13.23 -23.41 -3.69
CA GLU A 259 12.95 -24.53 -4.59
C GLU A 259 12.30 -24.09 -5.91
N MET A 260 11.42 -23.07 -5.87
CA MET A 260 10.59 -22.72 -7.01
C MET A 260 11.13 -21.57 -7.88
N LEU A 261 11.89 -20.62 -7.32
CA LEU A 261 12.40 -19.48 -8.12
C LEU A 261 13.20 -19.90 -9.35
N PRO A 262 14.09 -20.91 -9.31
CA PRO A 262 14.74 -21.43 -10.51
C PRO A 262 13.75 -21.95 -11.56
N GLN A 263 12.61 -22.51 -11.09
CA GLN A 263 11.59 -23.05 -11.98
C GLN A 263 10.72 -21.95 -12.61
N VAL A 264 10.56 -20.80 -11.95
CA VAL A 264 9.85 -19.62 -12.50
C VAL A 264 10.56 -19.15 -13.78
N GLU A 265 11.86 -18.96 -13.70
CA GLU A 265 12.67 -18.53 -14.85
C GLU A 265 12.69 -19.60 -15.96
N ALA A 266 12.83 -20.87 -15.61
CA ALA A 266 12.78 -21.98 -16.56
C ALA A 266 11.43 -22.08 -17.29
N GLN A 267 10.36 -21.57 -16.70
CA GLN A 267 9.04 -21.47 -17.32
C GLN A 267 8.84 -20.21 -18.18
N GLY A 268 9.89 -19.41 -18.38
CA GLY A 268 9.88 -18.20 -19.21
C GLY A 268 9.24 -16.98 -18.53
N VAL A 269 9.07 -16.99 -17.20
CA VAL A 269 8.59 -15.85 -16.44
C VAL A 269 9.80 -15.10 -15.86
N GLN A 270 9.90 -13.82 -16.17
CA GLN A 270 10.97 -12.97 -15.69
C GLN A 270 10.66 -12.49 -14.27
N LEU A 271 11.56 -12.77 -13.32
CA LEU A 271 11.51 -12.15 -12.00
C LEU A 271 11.99 -10.70 -12.08
N VAL A 272 11.23 -9.78 -11.48
CA VAL A 272 11.52 -8.34 -11.50
C VAL A 272 11.23 -7.70 -10.14
N HIS A 273 11.81 -6.52 -9.90
CA HIS A 273 11.41 -5.69 -8.76
C HIS A 273 9.98 -5.14 -8.93
N ALA A 274 9.29 -4.87 -7.83
CA ALA A 274 7.91 -4.36 -7.85
C ALA A 274 7.77 -3.06 -8.65
N SER A 275 8.79 -2.19 -8.64
CA SER A 275 8.78 -0.94 -9.43
C SER A 275 8.68 -1.14 -10.94
N ALA A 276 8.97 -2.32 -11.45
CA ALA A 276 8.83 -2.63 -12.88
C ALA A 276 7.39 -2.92 -13.30
N LEU A 277 6.46 -3.00 -12.33
CA LEU A 277 5.05 -3.37 -12.53
C LEU A 277 4.07 -2.29 -12.02
N VAL A 278 4.55 -1.08 -11.71
CA VAL A 278 3.70 0.05 -11.36
C VAL A 278 3.43 0.91 -12.59
N HIS A 279 2.22 1.42 -12.70
CA HIS A 279 1.75 2.20 -13.86
C HIS A 279 1.15 3.54 -13.42
#